data_02078671d5d6c4df423d5c792de4eb36
#
_entry.id   02078671d5d6c4df423d5c792de4eb36
#
_cell.length_a   1.000
_cell.length_b   1.000
_cell.length_c   1.000
_cell.angle_alpha   90.00
_cell.angle_beta   90.00
_cell.angle_gamma   90.00
#
_symmetry.space_group_name_H-M   'P 1'
#
loop_
_entity.id
_entity.type
_entity.pdbx_description
1 polymer ?
#
loop_
_entity_poly.entity_id
_entity_poly.type
_entity_poly.pdbx_seq_one_letter_code
_entity_poly.pdbx_strand_id
1 'polypeptide(L)'
;TRKIGPAIAAGCTIVVKPAKQTPLCMLALADILDRAGLPGGVLNVVTSNSSGRTMAPLIADPRARKLSFTGSTEVGRTLIGQAAEQILRVSMELGGNAPFVVFDDADLDAAVDGALLAKMRNMGEACTSANRFIVHESVADEFGRRLAEKLGSLRVGRGTEDGVQVGPLIDQPAVDKVAELVGDAIGRGAEPLTGAEPGTGPGYFYSPTVLGSVPDDARVLSEEIFGPVAPITTFSAD
;
A
#
# COMPACT_ATOMS: atom_id res chain seq x y z
N THR A 1 -7.15 -7.24 -12.80
CA THR A 1 -8.14 -6.75 -13.79
C THR A 1 -7.72 -5.46 -14.47
N ARG A 2 -7.20 -4.43 -13.75
CA ARG A 2 -6.86 -3.08 -14.29
C ARG A 2 -5.86 -3.07 -15.44
N LYS A 3 -5.02 -4.10 -15.60
CA LYS A 3 -4.05 -4.24 -16.70
C LYS A 3 -4.57 -5.18 -17.79
N ILE A 4 -5.19 -6.27 -17.39
CA ILE A 4 -5.67 -7.33 -18.30
C ILE A 4 -6.88 -6.83 -19.10
N GLY A 5 -7.86 -6.22 -18.47
CA GLY A 5 -9.06 -5.71 -19.13
C GLY A 5 -8.76 -4.75 -20.27
N PRO A 6 -8.00 -3.66 -20.06
CA PRO A 6 -7.62 -2.76 -21.14
C PRO A 6 -6.78 -3.40 -22.23
N ALA A 7 -5.89 -4.35 -21.89
CA ALA A 7 -5.07 -5.04 -22.89
C ALA A 7 -5.94 -5.89 -23.82
N ILE A 8 -6.85 -6.68 -23.27
CA ILE A 8 -7.77 -7.52 -24.04
C ILE A 8 -8.72 -6.63 -24.87
N ALA A 9 -9.29 -5.58 -24.29
CA ALA A 9 -10.17 -4.65 -25.00
C ALA A 9 -9.48 -3.95 -26.18
N ALA A 10 -8.17 -3.73 -26.08
CA ALA A 10 -7.36 -3.16 -27.17
C ALA A 10 -6.87 -4.22 -28.19
N GLY A 11 -7.30 -5.48 -28.06
CA GLY A 11 -6.85 -6.57 -28.94
C GLY A 11 -5.40 -7.02 -28.74
N CYS A 12 -4.81 -6.70 -27.59
CA CYS A 12 -3.43 -7.06 -27.28
C CYS A 12 -3.34 -8.41 -26.59
N THR A 13 -2.25 -9.15 -26.88
CA THR A 13 -1.84 -10.28 -26.04
C THR A 13 -1.06 -9.77 -24.83
N ILE A 14 -1.09 -10.51 -23.72
CA ILE A 14 -0.45 -10.11 -22.47
C ILE A 14 0.21 -11.31 -21.78
N VAL A 15 1.42 -11.09 -21.27
CA VAL A 15 2.09 -11.99 -20.31
C VAL A 15 2.02 -11.34 -18.93
N VAL A 16 1.47 -12.03 -17.96
CA VAL A 16 1.29 -11.56 -16.58
C VAL A 16 2.13 -12.39 -15.62
N LYS A 17 2.96 -11.72 -14.85
CA LYS A 17 3.61 -12.31 -13.69
C LYS A 17 2.96 -11.73 -12.41
N PRO A 18 2.15 -12.51 -11.71
CA PRO A 18 1.56 -12.06 -10.43
C PRO A 18 2.61 -11.92 -9.34
N ALA A 19 2.26 -11.23 -8.25
CA ALA A 19 3.10 -11.19 -7.05
C ALA A 19 3.31 -12.63 -6.51
N LYS A 20 4.52 -12.90 -6.02
CA LYS A 20 4.88 -14.24 -5.50
C LYS A 20 4.00 -14.66 -4.32
N GLN A 21 3.56 -13.70 -3.50
CA GLN A 21 2.75 -13.95 -2.31
C GLN A 21 1.27 -14.24 -2.65
N THR A 22 0.75 -13.72 -3.78
CA THR A 22 -0.69 -13.77 -4.08
C THR A 22 -0.99 -14.23 -5.53
N PRO A 23 -0.44 -15.36 -6.01
CA PRO A 23 -0.63 -15.80 -7.40
C PRO A 23 -2.02 -16.40 -7.67
N LEU A 24 -2.70 -16.95 -6.65
CA LEU A 24 -3.89 -17.78 -6.83
C LEU A 24 -5.07 -17.01 -7.44
N CYS A 25 -5.29 -15.76 -7.05
CA CYS A 25 -6.35 -14.93 -7.63
C CYS A 25 -6.14 -14.69 -9.14
N MET A 26 -4.86 -14.57 -9.58
CA MET A 26 -4.55 -14.40 -10.99
C MET A 26 -4.79 -15.70 -11.78
N LEU A 27 -4.43 -16.84 -11.19
CA LEU A 27 -4.66 -18.16 -11.81
C LEU A 27 -6.16 -18.45 -11.91
N ALA A 28 -6.94 -18.16 -10.86
CA ALA A 28 -8.41 -18.29 -10.89
C ALA A 28 -9.04 -17.37 -11.95
N LEU A 29 -8.56 -16.13 -12.11
CA LEU A 29 -9.03 -15.24 -13.15
C LEU A 29 -8.70 -15.78 -14.56
N ALA A 30 -7.52 -16.36 -14.74
CA ALA A 30 -7.15 -16.96 -16.02
C ALA A 30 -8.08 -18.13 -16.38
N ASP A 31 -8.40 -19.02 -15.42
CA ASP A 31 -9.37 -20.12 -15.60
C ASP A 31 -10.76 -19.59 -15.97
N ILE A 32 -11.22 -18.52 -15.29
CA ILE A 32 -12.53 -17.90 -15.61
C ILE A 32 -12.54 -17.36 -17.04
N LEU A 33 -11.48 -16.68 -17.47
CA LEU A 33 -11.38 -16.11 -18.81
C LEU A 33 -11.29 -17.19 -19.89
N ASP A 34 -10.57 -18.28 -19.64
CA ASP A 34 -10.51 -19.45 -20.53
C ASP A 34 -11.90 -20.07 -20.72
N ARG A 35 -12.62 -20.35 -19.62
CA ARG A 35 -14.01 -20.84 -19.65
C ARG A 35 -15.00 -19.86 -20.29
N ALA A 36 -14.70 -18.58 -20.28
CA ALA A 36 -15.50 -17.56 -20.97
C ALA A 36 -15.20 -17.48 -22.46
N GLY A 37 -14.29 -18.31 -22.99
CA GLY A 37 -13.96 -18.38 -24.42
C GLY A 37 -12.85 -17.42 -24.85
N LEU A 38 -12.01 -16.93 -23.95
CA LEU A 38 -10.83 -16.15 -24.34
C LEU A 38 -9.88 -17.05 -25.16
N PRO A 39 -9.50 -16.67 -26.39
CA PRO A 39 -8.64 -17.50 -27.21
C PRO A 39 -7.29 -17.79 -26.56
N GLY A 40 -6.80 -19.03 -26.73
CA GLY A 40 -5.49 -19.45 -26.23
C GLY A 40 -4.36 -18.52 -26.71
N GLY A 41 -3.43 -18.18 -25.78
CA GLY A 41 -2.30 -17.29 -26.07
C GLY A 41 -2.59 -15.78 -25.92
N VAL A 42 -3.85 -15.36 -25.75
CA VAL A 42 -4.17 -13.94 -25.48
C VAL A 42 -3.73 -13.55 -24.08
N LEU A 43 -4.01 -14.39 -23.07
CA LEU A 43 -3.55 -14.22 -21.70
C LEU A 43 -2.61 -15.37 -21.32
N ASN A 44 -1.40 -15.02 -20.90
CA ASN A 44 -0.38 -15.97 -20.46
C ASN A 44 0.07 -15.63 -19.05
N VAL A 45 -0.02 -16.57 -18.11
CA VAL A 45 0.35 -16.35 -16.71
C VAL A 45 1.61 -17.14 -16.37
N VAL A 46 2.62 -16.45 -15.84
CA VAL A 46 3.89 -17.05 -15.42
C VAL A 46 4.12 -16.75 -13.94
N THR A 47 4.03 -17.76 -13.09
CA THR A 47 4.35 -17.63 -11.67
C THR A 47 5.85 -17.81 -11.45
N SER A 48 6.45 -17.05 -10.51
CA SER A 48 7.88 -17.14 -10.23
C SER A 48 8.24 -16.56 -8.86
N ASN A 49 9.21 -17.20 -8.21
CA ASN A 49 9.88 -16.68 -7.03
C ASN A 49 11.07 -15.76 -7.36
N SER A 50 11.43 -15.65 -8.64
CA SER A 50 12.54 -14.82 -9.12
C SER A 50 12.06 -13.88 -10.23
N SER A 51 11.38 -12.78 -9.82
CA SER A 51 10.72 -11.86 -10.75
C SER A 51 11.69 -11.29 -11.80
N GLY A 52 12.86 -10.79 -11.38
CA GLY A 52 13.84 -10.22 -12.29
C GLY A 52 14.30 -11.21 -13.37
N ARG A 53 14.71 -12.41 -12.95
CA ARG A 53 15.16 -13.46 -13.89
C ARG A 53 14.06 -13.90 -14.87
N THR A 54 12.81 -13.91 -14.43
CA THR A 54 11.67 -14.30 -15.27
C THR A 54 11.28 -13.21 -16.25
N MET A 55 11.30 -11.93 -15.81
CA MET A 55 10.81 -10.82 -16.62
C MET A 55 11.86 -10.23 -17.55
N ALA A 56 13.14 -10.30 -17.21
CA ALA A 56 14.22 -9.70 -18.01
C ALA A 56 14.21 -10.15 -19.48
N PRO A 57 14.12 -11.45 -19.81
CA PRO A 57 14.07 -11.88 -21.22
C PRO A 57 12.80 -11.43 -21.94
N LEU A 58 11.67 -11.28 -21.21
CA LEU A 58 10.42 -10.78 -21.81
C LEU A 58 10.49 -9.29 -22.10
N ILE A 59 11.16 -8.50 -21.24
CA ILE A 59 11.37 -7.07 -21.44
C ILE A 59 12.33 -6.83 -22.61
N ALA A 60 13.35 -7.65 -22.75
CA ALA A 60 14.32 -7.56 -23.83
C ALA A 60 13.82 -8.12 -25.18
N ASP A 61 12.68 -8.82 -25.21
CA ASP A 61 12.15 -9.41 -26.44
C ASP A 61 11.63 -8.32 -27.39
N PRO A 62 12.08 -8.28 -28.66
CA PRO A 62 11.68 -7.24 -29.62
C PRO A 62 10.19 -7.29 -29.99
N ARG A 63 9.46 -8.32 -29.63
CA ARG A 63 8.00 -8.40 -29.79
C ARG A 63 7.24 -7.66 -28.69
N ALA A 64 7.88 -7.40 -27.52
CA ALA A 64 7.27 -6.60 -26.47
C ALA A 64 7.06 -5.15 -26.95
N ARG A 65 5.97 -4.53 -26.55
CA ARG A 65 5.62 -3.15 -26.93
C ARG A 65 5.32 -2.26 -25.75
N LYS A 66 4.91 -2.87 -24.64
CA LYS A 66 4.52 -2.15 -23.43
C LYS A 66 4.86 -2.95 -22.19
N LEU A 67 5.41 -2.27 -21.20
CA LEU A 67 5.60 -2.76 -19.84
C LEU A 67 4.62 -2.03 -18.90
N SER A 68 3.81 -2.79 -18.17
CA SER A 68 2.96 -2.25 -17.14
C SER A 68 3.30 -2.89 -15.80
N PHE A 69 3.54 -2.07 -14.78
CA PHE A 69 3.99 -2.52 -13.46
C PHE A 69 3.19 -1.87 -12.34
N THR A 70 2.97 -2.60 -11.27
CA THR A 70 2.50 -2.09 -9.98
C THR A 70 3.40 -2.65 -8.89
N GLY A 71 3.95 -1.78 -8.05
CA GLY A 71 4.82 -2.14 -6.94
C GLY A 71 5.65 -0.96 -6.44
N SER A 72 6.79 -1.25 -5.79
CA SER A 72 7.62 -0.19 -5.21
C SER A 72 8.25 0.72 -6.26
N THR A 73 8.47 1.98 -5.88
CA THR A 73 9.13 2.98 -6.75
C THR A 73 10.54 2.56 -7.16
N GLU A 74 11.29 1.89 -6.29
CA GLU A 74 12.62 1.38 -6.57
C GLU A 74 12.63 0.34 -7.69
N VAL A 75 11.74 -0.65 -7.60
CA VAL A 75 11.58 -1.66 -8.67
C VAL A 75 11.10 -1.01 -9.95
N GLY A 76 10.19 -0.02 -9.87
CA GLY A 76 9.72 0.73 -11.02
C GLY A 76 10.86 1.44 -11.76
N ARG A 77 11.77 2.12 -11.06
CA ARG A 77 12.97 2.73 -11.66
C ARG A 77 13.84 1.71 -12.41
N THR A 78 14.10 0.56 -11.78
CA THR A 78 14.85 -0.53 -12.40
C THR A 78 14.19 -1.00 -13.69
N LEU A 79 12.87 -1.20 -13.68
CA LEU A 79 12.12 -1.66 -14.85
C LEU A 79 12.07 -0.61 -15.97
N ILE A 80 11.98 0.67 -15.65
CA ILE A 80 12.05 1.77 -16.63
C ILE A 80 13.42 1.74 -17.31
N GLY A 81 14.51 1.59 -16.56
CA GLY A 81 15.85 1.45 -17.12
C GLY A 81 15.97 0.28 -18.10
N GLN A 82 15.43 -0.90 -17.75
CA GLN A 82 15.41 -2.06 -18.63
C GLN A 82 14.54 -1.84 -19.87
N ALA A 83 13.40 -1.16 -19.73
CA ALA A 83 12.48 -0.87 -20.82
C ALA A 83 13.05 0.13 -21.85
N ALA A 84 13.99 0.96 -21.43
CA ALA A 84 14.60 1.99 -22.28
C ALA A 84 15.36 1.40 -23.47
N GLU A 85 16.03 0.26 -23.31
CA GLU A 85 16.80 -0.41 -24.39
C GLU A 85 15.92 -0.79 -25.59
N GLN A 86 14.66 -1.17 -25.33
CA GLN A 86 13.68 -1.55 -26.35
C GLN A 86 12.69 -0.42 -26.66
N ILE A 87 12.85 0.76 -26.06
CA ILE A 87 11.94 1.91 -26.20
C ILE A 87 10.49 1.50 -25.90
N LEU A 88 10.28 0.67 -24.88
CA LEU A 88 8.95 0.21 -24.50
C LEU A 88 8.11 1.37 -23.94
N ARG A 89 6.83 1.39 -24.29
CA ARG A 89 5.87 2.21 -23.55
C ARG A 89 5.75 1.67 -22.11
N VAL A 90 5.81 2.53 -21.12
CA VAL A 90 5.69 2.15 -19.71
C VAL A 90 4.42 2.72 -19.10
N SER A 91 3.79 1.95 -18.21
CA SER A 91 2.73 2.40 -17.30
C SER A 91 3.10 1.91 -15.91
N MET A 92 3.43 2.85 -15.03
CA MET A 92 3.92 2.56 -13.68
C MET A 92 2.91 3.03 -12.65
N GLU A 93 2.43 2.08 -11.84
CA GLU A 93 1.64 2.32 -10.62
C GLU A 93 2.55 2.06 -9.44
N LEU A 94 3.00 3.10 -8.81
CA LEU A 94 4.07 3.04 -7.82
C LEU A 94 3.56 3.46 -6.43
N GLY A 95 4.45 3.37 -5.44
CA GLY A 95 4.18 3.81 -4.09
C GLY A 95 3.94 5.31 -3.98
N GLY A 96 3.42 5.73 -2.84
CA GLY A 96 3.13 7.12 -2.55
C GLY A 96 3.14 7.39 -1.05
N ASN A 97 3.04 8.67 -0.71
CA ASN A 97 2.95 9.15 0.67
C ASN A 97 1.89 10.25 0.76
N ALA A 98 0.62 9.85 0.53
CA ALA A 98 -0.49 10.77 0.36
C ALA A 98 -0.77 11.60 1.62
N PRO A 99 -0.99 12.92 1.50
CA PRO A 99 -1.41 13.76 2.61
C PRO A 99 -2.91 13.63 2.88
N PHE A 100 -3.28 13.79 4.15
CA PHE A 100 -4.64 14.03 4.62
C PHE A 100 -4.60 15.32 5.44
N VAL A 101 -5.28 16.36 4.97
CA VAL A 101 -5.18 17.70 5.56
C VAL A 101 -6.47 18.04 6.31
N VAL A 102 -6.34 18.54 7.54
CA VAL A 102 -7.47 18.95 8.39
C VAL A 102 -7.26 20.40 8.80
N PHE A 103 -8.13 21.29 8.36
CA PHE A 103 -8.14 22.69 8.73
C PHE A 103 -8.92 22.93 10.04
N ASP A 104 -8.79 24.10 10.60
CA ASP A 104 -9.40 24.51 11.89
C ASP A 104 -10.94 24.58 11.86
N ASP A 105 -11.52 24.79 10.68
CA ASP A 105 -12.98 24.84 10.45
C ASP A 105 -13.58 23.48 10.08
N ALA A 106 -12.79 22.39 10.07
CA ALA A 106 -13.27 21.07 9.70
C ALA A 106 -14.28 20.49 10.70
N ASP A 107 -15.29 19.79 10.18
CA ASP A 107 -16.11 18.89 11.00
C ASP A 107 -15.22 17.70 11.45
N LEU A 108 -14.83 17.70 12.72
CA LEU A 108 -13.89 16.70 13.25
C LEU A 108 -14.46 15.27 13.24
N ASP A 109 -15.76 15.08 13.39
CA ASP A 109 -16.36 13.74 13.33
C ASP A 109 -16.25 13.18 11.90
N ALA A 110 -16.60 13.99 10.90
CA ALA A 110 -16.45 13.63 9.49
C ALA A 110 -14.98 13.46 9.09
N ALA A 111 -14.07 14.31 9.60
CA ALA A 111 -12.64 14.23 9.35
C ALA A 111 -12.03 12.93 9.90
N VAL A 112 -12.40 12.54 11.13
CA VAL A 112 -11.93 11.30 11.77
C VAL A 112 -12.47 10.06 11.04
N ASP A 113 -13.74 10.06 10.61
CA ASP A 113 -14.31 8.97 9.82
C ASP A 113 -13.62 8.85 8.44
N GLY A 114 -13.36 9.98 7.79
CA GLY A 114 -12.60 10.05 6.56
C GLY A 114 -11.16 9.55 6.71
N ALA A 115 -10.49 9.93 7.80
CA ALA A 115 -9.14 9.50 8.14
C ALA A 115 -9.06 7.99 8.38
N LEU A 116 -10.02 7.43 9.13
CA LEU A 116 -10.14 5.98 9.33
C LEU A 116 -10.25 5.24 7.99
N LEU A 117 -11.16 5.68 7.12
CA LEU A 117 -11.33 5.08 5.80
C LEU A 117 -10.08 5.23 4.93
N ALA A 118 -9.48 6.42 4.88
CA ALA A 118 -8.30 6.71 4.06
C ALA A 118 -7.06 5.94 4.52
N LYS A 119 -6.94 5.65 5.83
CA LYS A 119 -5.81 4.91 6.39
C LYS A 119 -6.05 3.41 6.41
N MET A 120 -7.19 2.96 6.92
CA MET A 120 -7.39 1.55 7.27
C MET A 120 -7.89 0.69 6.11
N ARG A 121 -8.21 1.28 4.95
CA ARG A 121 -8.48 0.49 3.75
C ARG A 121 -7.31 -0.45 3.46
N ASN A 122 -7.57 -1.76 3.50
CA ASN A 122 -6.56 -2.81 3.38
C ASN A 122 -5.40 -2.65 4.38
N MET A 123 -5.70 -2.31 5.65
CA MET A 123 -4.74 -2.11 6.74
C MET A 123 -3.62 -1.09 6.42
N GLY A 124 -3.88 -0.14 5.52
CA GLY A 124 -2.87 0.81 5.06
C GLY A 124 -1.90 0.26 4.01
N GLU A 125 -2.00 -1.00 3.60
CA GLU A 125 -1.24 -1.60 2.51
C GLU A 125 -1.85 -1.23 1.14
N ALA A 126 -1.90 0.07 0.86
CA ALA A 126 -2.42 0.63 -0.39
C ALA A 126 -1.61 1.86 -0.80
N CYS A 127 -1.28 1.96 -2.10
CA CYS A 127 -0.55 3.11 -2.66
C CYS A 127 -1.31 4.44 -2.52
N THR A 128 -2.62 4.40 -2.28
CA THR A 128 -3.48 5.57 -2.05
C THR A 128 -3.79 5.81 -0.57
N SER A 129 -3.19 5.04 0.34
CA SER A 129 -3.40 5.22 1.77
C SER A 129 -2.85 6.58 2.23
N ALA A 130 -3.60 7.27 3.09
CA ALA A 130 -3.09 8.46 3.75
C ALA A 130 -1.93 8.07 4.67
N ASN A 131 -0.78 8.70 4.48
CA ASN A 131 0.45 8.42 5.24
C ASN A 131 0.96 9.64 6.00
N ARG A 132 0.46 10.85 5.70
CA ARG A 132 0.81 12.10 6.39
C ARG A 132 -0.49 12.80 6.77
N PHE A 133 -0.79 12.84 8.05
CA PHE A 133 -1.92 13.59 8.58
C PHE A 133 -1.41 14.96 9.01
N ILE A 134 -1.75 15.99 8.23
CA ILE A 134 -1.31 17.38 8.42
C ILE A 134 -2.51 18.12 8.97
N VAL A 135 -2.48 18.43 10.27
CA VAL A 135 -3.63 18.92 11.03
C VAL A 135 -3.35 20.30 11.58
N HIS A 136 -4.29 21.22 11.43
CA HIS A 136 -4.15 22.55 12.00
C HIS A 136 -3.97 22.46 13.52
N GLU A 137 -3.02 23.21 14.08
CA GLU A 137 -2.59 23.10 15.48
C GLU A 137 -3.74 23.24 16.49
N SER A 138 -4.74 24.10 16.20
CA SER A 138 -5.87 24.32 17.10
C SER A 138 -6.80 23.12 17.27
N VAL A 139 -6.78 22.13 16.36
CA VAL A 139 -7.64 20.94 16.38
C VAL A 139 -6.86 19.64 16.44
N ALA A 140 -5.53 19.69 16.42
CA ALA A 140 -4.67 18.51 16.29
C ALA A 140 -4.80 17.53 17.46
N ASP A 141 -4.81 18.03 18.70
CA ASP A 141 -4.92 17.18 19.89
C ASP A 141 -6.25 16.43 19.94
N GLU A 142 -7.35 17.12 19.64
CA GLU A 142 -8.69 16.52 19.64
C GLU A 142 -8.87 15.54 18.48
N PHE A 143 -8.39 15.89 17.28
CA PHE A 143 -8.39 14.99 16.13
C PHE A 143 -7.57 13.72 16.42
N GLY A 144 -6.35 13.88 16.95
CA GLY A 144 -5.46 12.77 17.30
C GLY A 144 -6.07 11.84 18.33
N ARG A 145 -6.67 12.38 19.39
CA ARG A 145 -7.36 11.63 20.44
C ARG A 145 -8.53 10.81 19.87
N ARG A 146 -9.41 11.43 19.07
CA ARG A 146 -10.56 10.75 18.47
C ARG A 146 -10.13 9.68 17.47
N LEU A 147 -9.12 9.95 16.65
CA LEU A 147 -8.58 8.98 15.71
C LEU A 147 -7.95 7.80 16.45
N ALA A 148 -7.21 8.05 17.54
CA ALA A 148 -6.61 7.01 18.37
C ALA A 148 -7.68 6.12 19.04
N GLU A 149 -8.76 6.69 19.55
CA GLU A 149 -9.90 5.92 20.07
C GLU A 149 -10.49 4.99 18.99
N LYS A 150 -10.76 5.52 17.78
CA LYS A 150 -11.33 4.71 16.68
C LYS A 150 -10.39 3.61 16.22
N LEU A 151 -9.11 3.91 15.98
CA LEU A 151 -8.13 2.92 15.54
C LEU A 151 -7.88 1.88 16.65
N GLY A 152 -7.77 2.30 17.90
CA GLY A 152 -7.56 1.41 19.04
C GLY A 152 -8.73 0.48 19.35
N SER A 153 -9.95 0.84 18.92
CA SER A 153 -11.14 -0.02 19.07
C SER A 153 -11.26 -1.11 18.00
N LEU A 154 -10.44 -1.08 16.94
CA LEU A 154 -10.50 -2.05 15.86
C LEU A 154 -9.99 -3.42 16.32
N ARG A 155 -10.78 -4.45 16.05
CA ARG A 155 -10.40 -5.82 16.37
C ARG A 155 -9.40 -6.36 15.35
N VAL A 156 -8.20 -6.64 15.81
CA VAL A 156 -7.12 -7.28 15.04
C VAL A 156 -7.25 -8.79 15.15
N GLY A 157 -7.12 -9.51 14.04
CA GLY A 157 -7.19 -10.96 14.03
C GLY A 157 -7.27 -11.54 12.62
N ARG A 158 -7.67 -12.82 12.55
CA ARG A 158 -7.81 -13.52 11.26
C ARG A 158 -9.09 -13.04 10.57
N GLY A 159 -9.01 -12.66 9.30
CA GLY A 159 -10.16 -12.16 8.53
C GLY A 159 -11.31 -13.15 8.33
N THR A 160 -11.17 -14.40 8.78
CA THR A 160 -12.22 -15.42 8.81
C THR A 160 -12.98 -15.48 10.14
N GLU A 161 -12.59 -14.67 11.13
CA GLU A 161 -13.24 -14.58 12.44
C GLU A 161 -14.25 -13.43 12.44
N ASP A 162 -15.41 -13.67 13.05
CA ASP A 162 -16.45 -12.65 13.13
C ASP A 162 -16.00 -11.40 13.90
N GLY A 163 -16.33 -10.23 13.37
CA GLY A 163 -16.02 -8.94 14.00
C GLY A 163 -14.56 -8.49 13.87
N VAL A 164 -13.69 -9.24 13.21
CA VAL A 164 -12.32 -8.80 12.88
C VAL A 164 -12.38 -7.75 11.76
N GLN A 165 -11.68 -6.63 11.97
CA GLN A 165 -11.64 -5.48 11.08
C GLN A 165 -10.24 -5.25 10.51
N VAL A 166 -9.21 -5.74 11.19
CA VAL A 166 -7.80 -5.58 10.81
C VAL A 166 -7.14 -6.95 10.72
N GLY A 167 -6.76 -7.34 9.51
CA GLY A 167 -6.04 -8.57 9.22
C GLY A 167 -4.52 -8.44 9.39
N PRO A 168 -3.77 -9.49 9.02
CA PRO A 168 -2.31 -9.45 9.01
C PRO A 168 -1.77 -8.63 7.83
N LEU A 169 -0.58 -8.08 7.97
CA LEU A 169 0.23 -7.57 6.87
C LEU A 169 0.68 -8.74 5.97
N ILE A 170 1.25 -8.40 4.80
CA ILE A 170 1.55 -9.41 3.77
C ILE A 170 2.62 -10.43 4.19
N ASP A 171 3.66 -10.01 4.91
CA ASP A 171 4.77 -10.87 5.35
C ASP A 171 5.55 -10.22 6.52
N GLN A 172 6.53 -10.98 7.07
CA GLN A 172 7.36 -10.47 8.17
C GLN A 172 8.18 -9.22 7.80
N PRO A 173 8.80 -9.11 6.62
CA PRO A 173 9.46 -7.87 6.22
C PRO A 173 8.56 -6.63 6.23
N ALA A 174 7.26 -6.77 5.98
CA ALA A 174 6.32 -5.66 6.09
C ALA A 174 6.11 -5.23 7.55
N VAL A 175 5.99 -6.19 8.47
CA VAL A 175 5.92 -5.92 9.92
C VAL A 175 7.19 -5.22 10.40
N ASP A 176 8.35 -5.75 10.01
CA ASP A 176 9.66 -5.21 10.41
C ASP A 176 9.85 -3.77 9.93
N LYS A 177 9.48 -3.49 8.67
CA LYS A 177 9.53 -2.13 8.10
C LYS A 177 8.63 -1.16 8.86
N VAL A 178 7.40 -1.54 9.16
CA VAL A 178 6.47 -0.70 9.92
C VAL A 178 7.02 -0.44 11.32
N ALA A 179 7.51 -1.47 12.00
CA ALA A 179 8.10 -1.34 13.33
C ALA A 179 9.35 -0.43 13.32
N GLU A 180 10.21 -0.54 12.31
CA GLU A 180 11.38 0.32 12.14
C GLU A 180 10.98 1.80 11.97
N LEU A 181 10.01 2.09 11.11
CA LEU A 181 9.55 3.46 10.87
C LEU A 181 8.88 4.08 12.11
N VAL A 182 8.07 3.29 12.82
CA VAL A 182 7.44 3.73 14.08
C VAL A 182 8.51 3.95 15.16
N GLY A 183 9.48 3.03 15.27
CA GLY A 183 10.60 3.17 16.20
C GLY A 183 11.47 4.39 15.92
N ASP A 184 11.75 4.72 14.65
CA ASP A 184 12.44 5.94 14.25
C ASP A 184 11.66 7.20 14.70
N ALA A 185 10.35 7.24 14.44
CA ALA A 185 9.53 8.38 14.80
C ALA A 185 9.49 8.60 16.34
N ILE A 186 9.28 7.53 17.11
CA ILE A 186 9.28 7.57 18.58
C ILE A 186 10.66 7.97 19.12
N GLY A 187 11.74 7.43 18.54
CA GLY A 187 13.11 7.78 18.92
C GLY A 187 13.47 9.24 18.66
N ARG A 188 12.74 9.92 17.78
CA ARG A 188 12.84 11.36 17.48
C ARG A 188 11.89 12.24 18.30
N GLY A 189 10.98 11.65 19.06
CA GLY A 189 10.08 12.38 19.95
C GLY A 189 8.59 12.29 19.58
N ALA A 190 8.21 11.50 18.59
CA ALA A 190 6.78 11.24 18.32
C ALA A 190 6.13 10.49 19.49
N GLU A 191 4.88 10.83 19.79
CA GLU A 191 4.11 10.24 20.89
C GLU A 191 3.13 9.19 20.36
N PRO A 192 3.23 7.92 20.77
CA PRO A 192 2.23 6.92 20.41
C PRO A 192 0.92 7.19 21.19
N LEU A 193 -0.13 7.59 20.48
CA LEU A 193 -1.45 7.79 21.04
C LEU A 193 -2.23 6.47 21.15
N THR A 194 -1.90 5.49 20.27
CA THR A 194 -2.39 4.10 20.34
C THR A 194 -1.48 3.17 19.53
N GLY A 195 -1.48 1.87 19.82
CA GLY A 195 -0.77 0.83 19.08
C GLY A 195 0.74 0.87 19.26
N ALA A 196 1.46 1.08 18.15
CA ALA A 196 2.93 1.17 18.06
C ALA A 196 3.69 -0.14 18.32
N GLU A 197 3.04 -1.28 18.20
CA GLU A 197 3.68 -2.58 18.47
C GLU A 197 3.23 -3.67 17.49
N PRO A 198 4.14 -4.59 17.11
CA PRO A 198 3.78 -5.80 16.39
C PRO A 198 2.95 -6.73 17.27
N GLY A 199 2.12 -7.57 16.63
CA GLY A 199 1.37 -8.62 17.32
C GLY A 199 2.28 -9.67 17.97
N THR A 200 1.86 -10.19 19.10
CA THR A 200 2.64 -11.14 19.91
C THR A 200 2.38 -12.62 19.58
N GLY A 201 1.44 -12.91 18.67
CA GLY A 201 1.03 -14.27 18.29
C GLY A 201 1.52 -14.70 16.92
N PRO A 202 1.13 -15.89 16.45
CA PRO A 202 1.45 -16.35 15.10
C PRO A 202 0.72 -15.49 14.05
N GLY A 203 1.44 -15.08 13.01
CA GLY A 203 0.94 -14.24 11.93
C GLY A 203 1.70 -12.90 11.87
N TYR A 204 1.42 -12.11 10.84
CA TYR A 204 2.13 -10.87 10.55
C TYR A 204 1.29 -9.65 10.98
N PHE A 205 0.83 -9.66 12.22
CA PHE A 205 -0.04 -8.62 12.75
C PHE A 205 0.75 -7.40 13.24
N TYR A 206 0.17 -6.23 13.04
CA TYR A 206 0.65 -4.96 13.60
C TYR A 206 -0.55 -4.17 14.12
N SER A 207 -0.40 -3.59 15.31
CA SER A 207 -1.48 -2.83 15.96
C SER A 207 -1.78 -1.54 15.18
N PRO A 208 -3.06 -1.21 14.92
CA PRO A 208 -3.42 0.11 14.39
C PRO A 208 -2.84 1.21 15.26
N THR A 209 -2.09 2.12 14.65
CA THR A 209 -1.22 3.06 15.34
C THR A 209 -1.55 4.49 14.95
N VAL A 210 -1.61 5.37 15.94
CA VAL A 210 -1.62 6.82 15.75
C VAL A 210 -0.41 7.40 16.47
N LEU A 211 0.38 8.19 15.76
CA LEU A 211 1.52 8.92 16.31
C LEU A 211 1.18 10.42 16.31
N GLY A 212 1.20 11.05 17.47
CA GLY A 212 1.12 12.49 17.64
C GLY A 212 2.50 13.14 17.66
N SER A 213 2.55 14.47 17.53
CA SER A 213 3.77 15.28 17.65
C SER A 213 4.95 14.74 16.80
N VAL A 214 4.64 14.25 15.59
CA VAL A 214 5.68 13.64 14.73
C VAL A 214 6.62 14.71 14.22
N PRO A 215 7.95 14.61 14.51
CA PRO A 215 8.93 15.58 14.03
C PRO A 215 9.08 15.55 12.50
N ASP A 216 9.37 16.71 11.89
CA ASP A 216 9.45 16.87 10.43
C ASP A 216 10.54 16.03 9.76
N ASP A 217 11.58 15.65 10.50
CA ASP A 217 12.69 14.79 10.04
C ASP A 217 12.46 13.29 10.27
N ALA A 218 11.29 12.89 10.78
CA ALA A 218 10.93 11.49 10.97
C ALA A 218 10.72 10.78 9.61
N ARG A 219 11.30 9.60 9.45
CA ARG A 219 11.26 8.82 8.21
C ARG A 219 9.83 8.47 7.78
N VAL A 220 8.92 8.32 8.72
CA VAL A 220 7.50 8.02 8.42
C VAL A 220 6.80 9.10 7.58
N LEU A 221 7.34 10.34 7.53
CA LEU A 221 6.82 11.43 6.71
C LEU A 221 7.38 11.46 5.28
N SER A 222 8.50 10.79 5.03
CA SER A 222 9.18 10.76 3.73
C SER A 222 9.16 9.40 3.04
N GLU A 223 9.05 8.30 3.81
CA GLU A 223 8.97 6.94 3.28
C GLU A 223 7.53 6.41 3.28
N GLU A 224 7.18 5.63 2.28
CA GLU A 224 5.88 4.94 2.23
C GLU A 224 5.80 3.92 3.36
N ILE A 225 4.81 4.07 4.25
CA ILE A 225 4.64 3.19 5.42
C ILE A 225 4.15 1.81 4.98
N PHE A 226 3.11 1.75 4.17
CA PHE A 226 2.43 0.52 3.71
C PHE A 226 1.98 -0.36 4.87
N GLY A 227 1.30 0.25 5.85
CA GLY A 227 0.84 -0.37 7.09
C GLY A 227 -0.12 0.52 7.88
N PRO A 228 -0.67 0.03 9.01
CA PRO A 228 -1.76 0.65 9.76
C PRO A 228 -1.27 1.78 10.70
N VAL A 229 -0.49 2.72 10.21
CA VAL A 229 0.10 3.81 11.01
C VAL A 229 -0.31 5.17 10.47
N ALA A 230 -0.86 6.02 11.30
CA ALA A 230 -1.29 7.40 11.04
C ALA A 230 -0.40 8.40 11.80
N PRO A 231 0.68 8.91 11.19
CA PRO A 231 1.50 9.96 11.79
C PRO A 231 0.85 11.33 11.60
N ILE A 232 0.75 12.10 12.69
CA ILE A 232 0.16 13.43 12.72
C ILE A 232 1.27 14.48 12.91
N THR A 233 1.31 15.43 11.99
CA THR A 233 2.08 16.67 12.09
C THR A 233 1.13 17.85 12.15
N THR A 234 1.58 18.97 12.67
CA THR A 234 0.78 20.18 12.78
C THR A 234 1.23 21.27 11.80
N PHE A 235 0.31 22.16 11.46
CA PHE A 235 0.61 23.39 10.76
C PHE A 235 -0.18 24.55 11.38
N SER A 236 0.32 25.77 11.26
CA SER A 236 -0.39 27.02 11.55
C SER A 236 -0.76 27.75 10.26
N ALA A 237 -1.79 28.59 10.32
CA ALA A 237 -2.32 29.31 9.15
C ALA A 237 -1.62 30.67 8.91
N ASP A 238 -0.32 30.80 9.19
CA ASP A 238 0.44 32.05 8.95
C ASP A 238 1.00 32.12 7.51
#